data_d6a74b3609c35f0979c12325b8e755e0
#
_entry.id   d6a74b3609c35f0979c12325b8e755e0
#
_cell.length_a   1.000
_cell.length_b   1.000
_cell.length_c   1.000
_cell.angle_alpha   90.00
_cell.angle_beta   90.00
_cell.angle_gamma   90.00
#
_symmetry.space_group_name_H-M   'P 1'
#
loop_
_entity.id
_entity.type
_entity.pdbx_description
1 polymer ?
#
loop_
_entity_poly.entity_id
_entity_poly.type
_entity_poly.pdbx_seq_one_letter_code
_entity_poly.pdbx_strand_id
1 'polypeptide(L)'
;MIPVPANANAEPLKFPIPANVHAETVVSVKHHTDRLFSFRITRPQSFRFRSGEFVMIGLPNAEKPVFRAYSIASPAWDDELEFYSIKVPDGPLTSELQKIVPGDTVLLRQKSTGTLVVDALKPGKRLWMIATGTGIAPFASLIRDPDTYEKFEEIVLTNTCRDIAELQYGDALFQSVSQDPLIGELTQGRLSYYASTTRESSARNGRITDLIASGKLFADLGVASFDPAVDRVMICGSLDMIRDVKDLVEKAGLVEGSNAAPADFVVERAFVG
;
A
#
# COMPACT_ATOMS: atom_id res chain seq x y z
N MET A 1 12.15 -23.30 9.55
CA MET A 1 12.03 -21.94 10.11
C MET A 1 12.35 -22.01 11.58
N ILE A 2 13.39 -21.32 12.05
CA ILE A 2 13.75 -21.26 13.47
C ILE A 2 12.84 -20.19 14.08
N PRO A 3 12.02 -20.49 15.09
CA PRO A 3 11.20 -19.46 15.74
C PRO A 3 12.13 -18.39 16.31
N VAL A 4 11.87 -17.13 15.97
CA VAL A 4 12.53 -15.98 16.62
C VAL A 4 12.16 -16.08 18.10
N PRO A 5 13.12 -16.21 19.04
CA PRO A 5 12.81 -16.31 20.44
C PRO A 5 12.12 -15.02 20.88
N ALA A 6 10.98 -15.15 21.55
CA ALA A 6 10.36 -14.03 22.23
C ALA A 6 11.42 -13.34 23.08
N ASN A 7 11.55 -12.03 22.91
CA ASN A 7 12.55 -11.25 23.62
C ASN A 7 12.32 -11.38 25.14
N ALA A 8 13.17 -12.16 25.82
CA ALA A 8 13.07 -12.40 27.26
C ALA A 8 13.23 -11.12 28.12
N ASN A 9 13.56 -9.99 27.47
CA ASN A 9 13.71 -8.66 28.07
C ASN A 9 12.60 -7.67 27.68
N ALA A 10 11.51 -8.12 27.03
CA ALA A 10 10.38 -7.25 26.80
C ALA A 10 9.79 -6.83 28.16
N GLU A 11 9.86 -5.55 28.50
CA GLU A 11 9.15 -5.04 29.68
C GLU A 11 7.67 -5.46 29.60
N PRO A 12 7.09 -5.97 30.72
CA PRO A 12 5.68 -6.31 30.71
C PRO A 12 4.85 -5.08 30.36
N LEU A 13 3.89 -5.26 29.45
CA LEU A 13 3.00 -4.19 29.04
C LEU A 13 2.36 -3.54 30.25
N LYS A 14 2.50 -2.22 30.39
CA LYS A 14 2.03 -1.44 31.55
C LYS A 14 0.51 -1.43 31.70
N PHE A 15 -0.23 -1.85 30.65
CA PHE A 15 -1.68 -1.82 30.61
C PHE A 15 -2.23 -3.14 30.02
N PRO A 16 -3.42 -3.59 30.45
CA PRO A 16 -4.05 -4.76 29.86
C PRO A 16 -4.39 -4.51 28.40
N ILE A 17 -4.04 -5.45 27.53
CA ILE A 17 -4.39 -5.38 26.11
C ILE A 17 -5.91 -5.58 25.99
N PRO A 18 -6.64 -4.68 25.28
CA PRO A 18 -8.07 -4.86 25.05
C PRO A 18 -8.34 -6.18 24.31
N ALA A 19 -9.45 -6.85 24.61
CA ALA A 19 -9.79 -8.17 24.07
C ALA A 19 -9.89 -8.21 22.52
N ASN A 20 -10.07 -7.07 21.87
CA ASN A 20 -10.15 -6.94 20.41
C ASN A 20 -8.85 -6.43 19.75
N VAL A 21 -7.72 -6.62 20.43
CA VAL A 21 -6.39 -6.17 19.98
C VAL A 21 -5.41 -7.34 20.14
N HIS A 22 -4.55 -7.55 19.16
CA HIS A 22 -3.38 -8.42 19.25
C HIS A 22 -2.14 -7.58 19.59
N ALA A 23 -1.20 -8.16 20.30
CA ALA A 23 0.13 -7.61 20.54
C ALA A 23 1.13 -8.41 19.72
N GLU A 24 1.67 -7.78 18.69
CA GLU A 24 2.55 -8.42 17.73
C GLU A 24 3.97 -7.89 17.86
N THR A 25 4.94 -8.74 17.58
CA THR A 25 6.36 -8.40 17.72
C THR A 25 6.89 -7.82 16.42
N VAL A 26 7.64 -6.72 16.50
CA VAL A 26 8.39 -6.16 15.38
C VAL A 26 9.52 -7.15 14.99
N VAL A 27 9.49 -7.61 13.76
CA VAL A 27 10.48 -8.53 13.18
C VAL A 27 11.65 -7.77 12.57
N SER A 28 11.33 -6.72 11.82
CA SER A 28 12.34 -5.89 11.15
C SER A 28 11.84 -4.46 10.94
N VAL A 29 12.80 -3.53 10.85
CA VAL A 29 12.56 -2.13 10.51
C VAL A 29 13.59 -1.70 9.48
N LYS A 30 13.15 -0.99 8.44
CA LYS A 30 14.02 -0.43 7.42
C LYS A 30 13.69 1.04 7.18
N HIS A 31 14.63 1.92 7.46
CA HIS A 31 14.55 3.33 7.10
C HIS A 31 15.02 3.53 5.67
N HIS A 32 14.15 4.00 4.78
CA HIS A 32 14.45 4.21 3.37
C HIS A 32 15.01 5.62 3.13
N THR A 33 14.42 6.62 3.81
CA THR A 33 14.86 8.02 3.77
C THR A 33 14.68 8.63 5.17
N ASP A 34 15.04 9.90 5.33
CA ASP A 34 14.75 10.64 6.56
C ASP A 34 13.25 10.72 6.86
N ARG A 35 12.40 10.49 5.85
CA ARG A 35 10.95 10.62 5.94
C ARG A 35 10.17 9.30 5.85
N LEU A 36 10.75 8.26 5.29
CA LEU A 36 10.06 7.02 4.94
C LEU A 36 10.73 5.81 5.58
N PHE A 37 9.92 4.89 6.08
CA PHE A 37 10.38 3.62 6.63
C PHE A 37 9.33 2.54 6.41
N SER A 38 9.77 1.29 6.42
CA SER A 38 8.92 0.11 6.48
C SER A 38 9.26 -0.73 7.70
N PHE A 39 8.32 -1.50 8.15
CA PHE A 39 8.54 -2.47 9.22
C PHE A 39 7.67 -3.70 9.02
N ARG A 40 8.12 -4.81 9.55
CA ARG A 40 7.39 -6.08 9.57
C ARG A 40 7.12 -6.50 11.00
N ILE A 41 5.96 -7.07 11.24
CA ILE A 41 5.54 -7.63 12.52
C ILE A 41 5.10 -9.07 12.33
N THR A 42 5.07 -9.83 13.41
CA THR A 42 4.44 -11.14 13.43
C THR A 42 2.97 -11.03 13.05
N ARG A 43 2.39 -12.10 12.50
CA ARG A 43 0.98 -12.18 12.14
C ARG A 43 0.26 -13.17 13.04
N PRO A 44 -0.85 -12.75 13.71
CA PRO A 44 -1.66 -13.68 14.47
C PRO A 44 -2.21 -14.79 13.56
N GLN A 45 -2.16 -16.04 14.00
CA GLN A 45 -2.67 -17.18 13.22
C GLN A 45 -4.16 -17.04 12.83
N SER A 46 -4.93 -16.31 13.64
CA SER A 46 -6.35 -16.05 13.39
C SER A 46 -6.61 -14.85 12.48
N PHE A 47 -5.59 -14.02 12.19
CA PHE A 47 -5.77 -12.79 11.41
C PHE A 47 -5.91 -13.09 9.92
N ARG A 48 -7.05 -12.74 9.35
CA ARG A 48 -7.36 -12.87 7.92
C ARG A 48 -7.63 -11.50 7.34
N PHE A 49 -7.10 -11.26 6.14
CA PHE A 49 -7.32 -10.05 5.38
C PHE A 49 -7.24 -10.36 3.88
N ARG A 50 -7.77 -9.48 3.05
CA ARG A 50 -7.59 -9.52 1.60
C ARG A 50 -6.47 -8.56 1.22
N SER A 51 -5.66 -8.91 0.26
CA SER A 51 -4.62 -8.02 -0.27
C SER A 51 -5.23 -6.68 -0.68
N GLY A 52 -4.59 -5.58 -0.24
CA GLY A 52 -5.06 -4.22 -0.42
C GLY A 52 -5.85 -3.62 0.76
N GLU A 53 -6.26 -4.42 1.77
CA GLU A 53 -6.91 -3.90 2.98
C GLU A 53 -5.93 -3.19 3.92
N PHE A 54 -6.49 -2.35 4.80
CA PHE A 54 -5.77 -1.73 5.91
C PHE A 54 -6.25 -2.29 7.26
N VAL A 55 -5.45 -2.06 8.28
CA VAL A 55 -5.78 -2.39 9.67
C VAL A 55 -5.40 -1.23 10.59
N MET A 56 -6.07 -1.14 11.73
CA MET A 56 -5.72 -0.15 12.75
C MET A 56 -4.57 -0.67 13.60
N ILE A 57 -3.46 0.06 13.64
CA ILE A 57 -2.30 -0.23 14.49
C ILE A 57 -2.06 0.87 15.53
N GLY A 58 -1.40 0.53 16.61
CA GLY A 58 -1.03 1.44 17.69
C GLY A 58 0.19 0.94 18.46
N LEU A 59 0.61 1.68 19.48
CA LEU A 59 1.72 1.30 20.36
C LEU A 59 1.24 1.17 21.82
N PRO A 60 1.83 0.27 22.61
CA PRO A 60 1.43 0.01 23.99
C PRO A 60 2.06 0.99 25.00
N ASN A 61 2.45 2.18 24.55
CA ASN A 61 3.21 3.16 25.35
C ASN A 61 2.34 4.14 26.14
N ALA A 62 1.00 4.02 26.05
CA ALA A 62 0.07 4.89 26.73
C ALA A 62 -1.13 4.11 27.29
N GLU A 63 -1.73 4.63 28.38
CA GLU A 63 -2.94 4.08 29.01
C GLU A 63 -4.11 3.95 28.02
N LYS A 64 -4.20 4.90 27.06
CA LYS A 64 -5.14 4.86 25.94
C LYS A 64 -4.37 4.91 24.62
N PRO A 65 -3.99 3.76 24.06
CA PRO A 65 -3.24 3.72 22.81
C PRO A 65 -3.96 4.46 21.67
N VAL A 66 -3.20 5.26 20.95
CA VAL A 66 -3.68 5.91 19.73
C VAL A 66 -3.58 4.89 18.59
N PHE A 67 -4.69 4.64 17.91
CA PHE A 67 -4.73 3.79 16.72
C PHE A 67 -4.86 4.62 15.45
N ARG A 68 -4.17 4.21 14.39
CA ARG A 68 -4.28 4.79 13.05
C ARG A 68 -4.37 3.67 12.01
N ALA A 69 -5.07 3.98 10.91
CA ALA A 69 -5.18 3.09 9.78
C ALA A 69 -3.86 2.98 9.03
N TYR A 70 -3.44 1.75 8.74
CA TYR A 70 -2.26 1.44 7.96
C TYR A 70 -2.58 0.37 6.92
N SER A 71 -2.38 0.68 5.66
CA SER A 71 -2.50 -0.30 4.59
C SER A 71 -1.48 -1.41 4.80
N ILE A 72 -1.93 -2.65 4.70
CA ILE A 72 -1.05 -3.82 4.79
C ILE A 72 -0.32 -3.94 3.46
N ALA A 73 1.01 -3.85 3.50
CA ALA A 73 1.83 -3.92 2.31
C ALA A 73 2.19 -5.37 1.93
N SER A 74 2.24 -6.31 2.89
CA SER A 74 2.40 -7.74 2.59
C SER A 74 1.14 -8.33 1.95
N PRO A 75 1.26 -9.35 1.08
CA PRO A 75 0.10 -10.04 0.49
C PRO A 75 -0.62 -10.90 1.54
N ALA A 76 -1.86 -11.28 1.23
CA ALA A 76 -2.74 -12.03 2.16
C ALA A 76 -2.21 -13.42 2.54
N TRP A 77 -1.30 -13.99 1.77
CA TRP A 77 -0.67 -15.30 2.03
C TRP A 77 0.62 -15.24 2.85
N ASP A 78 1.21 -14.03 3.06
CA ASP A 78 2.47 -13.86 3.81
C ASP A 78 2.28 -14.22 5.29
N ASP A 79 3.28 -14.83 5.91
CA ASP A 79 3.30 -15.19 7.34
C ASP A 79 3.56 -14.00 8.27
N GLU A 80 3.96 -12.87 7.73
CA GLU A 80 4.19 -11.60 8.44
C GLU A 80 3.36 -10.47 7.86
N LEU A 81 3.16 -9.41 8.63
CA LEU A 81 2.52 -8.19 8.17
C LEU A 81 3.58 -7.11 7.94
N GLU A 82 3.63 -6.58 6.73
CA GLU A 82 4.47 -5.46 6.35
C GLU A 82 3.67 -4.17 6.28
N PHE A 83 4.27 -3.09 6.75
CA PHE A 83 3.72 -1.74 6.67
C PHE A 83 4.75 -0.76 6.11
N TYR A 84 4.29 0.21 5.32
CA TYR A 84 5.11 1.31 4.80
C TYR A 84 4.56 2.63 5.28
N SER A 85 5.39 3.46 5.91
CA SER A 85 4.97 4.63 6.65
C SER A 85 5.83 5.86 6.37
N ILE A 86 5.22 7.01 6.57
CA ILE A 86 5.92 8.30 6.61
C ILE A 86 6.17 8.72 8.06
N LYS A 87 7.33 9.30 8.31
CA LYS A 87 7.70 9.90 9.60
C LYS A 87 7.08 11.31 9.69
N VAL A 88 6.10 11.47 10.56
CA VAL A 88 5.52 12.78 10.90
C VAL A 88 6.01 13.17 12.29
N PRO A 89 6.86 14.20 12.42
CA PRO A 89 7.50 14.53 13.71
C PRO A 89 6.51 14.72 14.86
N ASP A 90 5.41 15.42 14.61
CA ASP A 90 4.37 15.72 15.62
C ASP A 90 3.14 14.81 15.48
N GLY A 91 3.24 13.74 14.71
CA GLY A 91 2.15 12.80 14.53
C GLY A 91 1.88 11.98 15.81
N PRO A 92 0.62 11.86 16.27
CA PRO A 92 0.30 11.25 17.57
C PRO A 92 0.69 9.78 17.69
N LEU A 93 0.89 9.08 16.58
CA LEU A 93 1.41 7.71 16.52
C LEU A 93 2.78 7.66 15.84
N THR A 94 2.93 8.31 14.70
CA THR A 94 4.13 8.17 13.84
C THR A 94 5.39 8.75 14.48
N SER A 95 5.28 9.72 15.38
CA SER A 95 6.43 10.28 16.17
C SER A 95 7.11 9.20 17.00
N GLU A 96 6.36 8.21 17.52
CA GLU A 96 6.90 7.08 18.27
C GLU A 96 7.11 5.85 17.39
N LEU A 97 6.19 5.57 16.46
CA LEU A 97 6.28 4.40 15.58
C LEU A 97 7.56 4.38 14.74
N GLN A 98 8.09 5.56 14.37
CA GLN A 98 9.37 5.66 13.64
C GLN A 98 10.60 5.23 14.46
N LYS A 99 10.46 5.05 15.77
CA LYS A 99 11.55 4.70 16.70
C LYS A 99 11.57 3.22 17.07
N ILE A 100 10.56 2.45 16.65
CA ILE A 100 10.48 1.02 16.96
C ILE A 100 11.69 0.27 16.42
N VAL A 101 12.06 -0.78 17.13
CA VAL A 101 13.16 -1.69 16.76
C VAL A 101 12.69 -3.13 16.81
N PRO A 102 13.40 -4.08 16.19
CA PRO A 102 13.08 -5.49 16.31
C PRO A 102 12.96 -5.94 17.78
N GLY A 103 11.89 -6.65 18.09
CA GLY A 103 11.54 -7.08 19.44
C GLY A 103 10.51 -6.19 20.16
N ASP A 104 10.27 -4.96 19.68
CA ASP A 104 9.22 -4.09 20.20
C ASP A 104 7.82 -4.65 19.92
N THR A 105 6.83 -4.16 20.65
CA THR A 105 5.44 -4.56 20.48
C THR A 105 4.65 -3.51 19.70
N VAL A 106 3.90 -3.96 18.71
CA VAL A 106 2.88 -3.18 17.97
C VAL A 106 1.50 -3.78 18.28
N LEU A 107 0.55 -2.91 18.58
CA LEU A 107 -0.84 -3.29 18.78
C LEU A 107 -1.57 -3.34 17.44
N LEU A 108 -2.28 -4.43 17.18
CA LEU A 108 -3.01 -4.69 15.94
C LEU A 108 -4.50 -4.94 16.25
N ARG A 109 -5.42 -4.21 15.64
CA ARG A 109 -6.85 -4.53 15.71
C ARG A 109 -7.14 -5.85 15.00
N GLN A 110 -8.15 -6.59 15.49
CA GLN A 110 -8.46 -7.94 14.97
C GLN A 110 -9.05 -7.95 13.57
N LYS A 111 -9.61 -6.83 13.11
CA LYS A 111 -10.29 -6.75 11.82
C LYS A 111 -9.59 -5.75 10.92
N SER A 112 -9.29 -6.20 9.69
CA SER A 112 -8.94 -5.36 8.55
C SER A 112 -10.21 -4.90 7.82
N THR A 113 -10.06 -3.90 7.00
CA THR A 113 -11.09 -3.39 6.09
C THR A 113 -10.40 -2.58 4.98
N GLY A 114 -11.15 -2.15 3.98
CA GLY A 114 -10.65 -1.32 2.89
C GLY A 114 -11.46 -1.51 1.62
N THR A 115 -11.29 -0.61 0.69
CA THR A 115 -11.95 -0.65 -0.63
C THR A 115 -11.00 -1.05 -1.76
N LEU A 116 -9.68 -1.01 -1.52
CA LEU A 116 -8.67 -1.34 -2.54
C LEU A 116 -8.46 -2.85 -2.66
N VAL A 117 -9.55 -3.58 -2.88
CA VAL A 117 -9.53 -5.03 -3.09
C VAL A 117 -10.05 -5.37 -4.48
N VAL A 118 -9.49 -6.39 -5.10
CA VAL A 118 -9.87 -6.77 -6.48
C VAL A 118 -11.35 -7.10 -6.62
N ASP A 119 -12.02 -7.54 -5.54
CA ASP A 119 -13.47 -7.86 -5.53
C ASP A 119 -14.37 -6.61 -5.56
N ALA A 120 -13.84 -5.44 -5.25
CA ALA A 120 -14.58 -4.18 -5.35
C ALA A 120 -14.63 -3.61 -6.80
N LEU A 121 -13.98 -4.30 -7.74
CA LEU A 121 -13.96 -3.94 -9.15
C LEU A 121 -14.74 -4.95 -9.99
N LYS A 122 -15.44 -4.44 -11.01
CA LYS A 122 -16.02 -5.28 -12.08
C LYS A 122 -14.92 -5.97 -12.90
N PRO A 123 -15.25 -7.02 -13.67
CA PRO A 123 -14.31 -7.58 -14.63
C PRO A 123 -13.76 -6.51 -15.58
N GLY A 124 -12.48 -6.58 -15.88
CA GLY A 124 -11.75 -5.70 -16.79
C GLY A 124 -10.48 -6.38 -17.25
N LYS A 125 -9.82 -5.82 -18.26
CA LYS A 125 -8.60 -6.40 -18.80
C LYS A 125 -7.36 -5.80 -18.12
N ARG A 126 -7.34 -4.47 -17.93
CA ARG A 126 -6.20 -3.74 -17.38
C ARG A 126 -6.55 -3.07 -16.06
N LEU A 127 -5.69 -3.26 -15.06
CA LEU A 127 -5.79 -2.62 -13.74
C LEU A 127 -4.74 -1.51 -13.60
N TRP A 128 -5.20 -0.29 -13.37
CA TRP A 128 -4.38 0.85 -12.99
C TRP A 128 -4.35 0.98 -11.47
N MET A 129 -3.16 0.97 -10.89
CA MET A 129 -2.89 1.24 -9.48
C MET A 129 -2.18 2.59 -9.37
N ILE A 130 -2.91 3.65 -9.02
CA ILE A 130 -2.40 5.02 -9.02
C ILE A 130 -2.02 5.44 -7.62
N ALA A 131 -0.71 5.55 -7.35
CA ALA A 131 -0.16 5.84 -6.04
C ALA A 131 0.60 7.17 -5.98
N THR A 132 0.54 7.82 -4.82
CA THR A 132 1.50 8.85 -4.42
C THR A 132 2.05 8.58 -3.03
N GLY A 133 3.37 8.71 -2.86
CA GLY A 133 4.06 8.50 -1.58
C GLY A 133 3.76 7.12 -0.97
N THR A 134 3.32 7.10 0.29
CA THR A 134 2.99 5.84 0.99
C THR A 134 1.71 5.17 0.51
N GLY A 135 0.94 5.80 -0.38
CA GLY A 135 -0.20 5.17 -1.06
C GLY A 135 0.15 3.96 -1.92
N ILE A 136 1.43 3.70 -2.15
CA ILE A 136 1.90 2.45 -2.78
C ILE A 136 1.69 1.21 -1.90
N ALA A 137 1.54 1.36 -0.58
CA ALA A 137 1.48 0.24 0.36
C ALA A 137 0.39 -0.80 0.03
N PRO A 138 -0.90 -0.45 -0.18
CA PRO A 138 -1.91 -1.45 -0.55
C PRO A 138 -1.61 -2.10 -1.89
N PHE A 139 -0.99 -1.39 -2.82
CA PHE A 139 -0.60 -1.93 -4.12
C PHE A 139 0.60 -2.86 -4.03
N ALA A 140 1.49 -2.66 -3.07
CA ALA A 140 2.55 -3.62 -2.75
C ALA A 140 1.99 -4.98 -2.32
N SER A 141 0.87 -5.00 -1.61
CA SER A 141 0.13 -6.22 -1.28
C SER A 141 -0.46 -6.87 -2.54
N LEU A 142 -1.18 -6.08 -3.34
CA LEU A 142 -1.90 -6.56 -4.51
C LEU A 142 -0.99 -7.12 -5.62
N ILE A 143 0.12 -6.45 -5.96
CA ILE A 143 1.03 -6.94 -7.02
C ILE A 143 1.81 -8.19 -6.61
N ARG A 144 1.81 -8.55 -5.33
CA ARG A 144 2.38 -9.79 -4.79
C ARG A 144 1.34 -10.90 -4.62
N ASP A 145 0.07 -10.64 -4.95
CA ASP A 145 -1.03 -11.59 -4.80
C ASP A 145 -1.39 -12.20 -6.16
N PRO A 146 -1.34 -13.54 -6.32
CA PRO A 146 -1.75 -14.24 -7.53
C PRO A 146 -3.15 -13.88 -8.00
N ASP A 147 -4.11 -13.67 -7.09
CA ASP A 147 -5.50 -13.34 -7.41
C ASP A 147 -5.61 -12.08 -8.28
N THR A 148 -4.66 -11.13 -8.14
CA THR A 148 -4.60 -9.94 -8.98
C THR A 148 -4.36 -10.29 -10.45
N TYR A 149 -3.50 -11.26 -10.71
CA TYR A 149 -3.15 -11.71 -12.05
C TYR A 149 -4.17 -12.68 -12.64
N GLU A 150 -4.98 -13.33 -11.81
CA GLU A 150 -6.13 -14.12 -12.28
C GLU A 150 -7.24 -13.23 -12.83
N LYS A 151 -7.42 -12.03 -12.22
CA LYS A 151 -8.49 -11.10 -12.61
C LYS A 151 -8.11 -10.14 -13.74
N PHE A 152 -6.84 -9.78 -13.87
CA PHE A 152 -6.39 -8.75 -14.83
C PHE A 152 -5.22 -9.25 -15.66
N GLU A 153 -5.30 -9.08 -16.97
CA GLU A 153 -4.24 -9.43 -17.90
C GLU A 153 -3.07 -8.47 -17.89
N GLU A 154 -3.36 -7.17 -17.65
CA GLU A 154 -2.38 -6.08 -17.63
C GLU A 154 -2.52 -5.30 -16.31
N ILE A 155 -1.40 -5.00 -15.67
CA ILE A 155 -1.35 -4.24 -14.43
C ILE A 155 -0.35 -3.10 -14.59
N VAL A 156 -0.80 -1.89 -14.32
CA VAL A 156 0.04 -0.68 -14.35
C VAL A 156 0.09 -0.10 -12.94
N LEU A 157 1.24 -0.20 -12.30
CA LEU A 157 1.52 0.44 -11.03
C LEU A 157 2.20 1.78 -11.27
N THR A 158 1.57 2.89 -10.87
CA THR A 158 2.23 4.20 -10.85
C THR A 158 2.65 4.57 -9.44
N ASN A 159 3.81 5.19 -9.29
CA ASN A 159 4.30 5.71 -8.01
C ASN A 159 4.90 7.09 -8.22
N THR A 160 4.20 8.13 -7.76
CA THR A 160 4.68 9.51 -7.82
C THR A 160 5.14 9.96 -6.45
N CYS A 161 6.40 10.35 -6.33
CA CYS A 161 7.02 10.84 -5.12
C CYS A 161 7.56 12.28 -5.31
N ARG A 162 8.13 12.87 -4.27
CA ARG A 162 8.76 14.19 -4.38
C ARG A 162 10.14 14.08 -5.00
N ASP A 163 10.93 13.16 -4.47
CA ASP A 163 12.36 13.03 -4.74
C ASP A 163 12.67 11.58 -5.15
N ILE A 164 13.77 11.36 -5.86
CA ILE A 164 14.20 10.04 -6.37
C ILE A 164 14.40 9.05 -5.22
N ALA A 165 14.97 9.50 -4.10
CA ALA A 165 15.19 8.65 -2.94
C ALA A 165 13.89 8.04 -2.37
N GLU A 166 12.76 8.72 -2.52
CA GLU A 166 11.45 8.24 -2.07
C GLU A 166 10.87 7.13 -2.98
N LEU A 167 11.41 6.96 -4.20
CA LEU A 167 11.00 5.89 -5.14
C LEU A 167 11.62 4.53 -4.79
N GLN A 168 12.70 4.48 -3.99
CA GLN A 168 13.47 3.27 -3.71
C GLN A 168 12.64 2.08 -3.22
N TYR A 169 11.60 2.33 -2.42
CA TYR A 169 10.71 1.26 -1.97
C TYR A 169 9.96 0.62 -3.15
N GLY A 170 9.36 1.44 -4.01
CA GLY A 170 8.63 0.97 -5.20
C GLY A 170 9.54 0.29 -6.21
N ASP A 171 10.74 0.82 -6.44
CA ASP A 171 11.73 0.25 -7.35
C ASP A 171 12.18 -1.15 -6.87
N ALA A 172 12.53 -1.26 -5.58
CA ALA A 172 12.93 -2.54 -4.98
C ALA A 172 11.76 -3.55 -4.97
N LEU A 173 10.54 -3.09 -4.70
CA LEU A 173 9.35 -3.91 -4.76
C LEU A 173 9.13 -4.47 -6.17
N PHE A 174 9.15 -3.63 -7.20
CA PHE A 174 8.97 -4.06 -8.59
C PHE A 174 10.02 -5.09 -9.02
N GLN A 175 11.28 -4.86 -8.65
CA GLN A 175 12.35 -5.81 -8.93
C GLN A 175 12.16 -7.14 -8.20
N SER A 176 11.75 -7.11 -6.92
CA SER A 176 11.56 -8.32 -6.12
C SER A 176 10.42 -9.19 -6.63
N VAL A 177 9.33 -8.57 -7.09
CA VAL A 177 8.14 -9.27 -7.60
C VAL A 177 8.48 -10.09 -8.86
N SER A 178 9.28 -9.54 -9.77
CA SER A 178 9.70 -10.25 -10.99
C SER A 178 10.64 -11.44 -10.74
N GLN A 179 11.28 -11.47 -9.56
CA GLN A 179 12.20 -12.54 -9.15
C GLN A 179 11.58 -13.50 -8.13
N ASP A 180 10.33 -13.24 -7.74
CA ASP A 180 9.62 -14.06 -6.74
C ASP A 180 9.30 -15.44 -7.32
N PRO A 181 9.62 -16.56 -6.61
CA PRO A 181 9.41 -17.91 -7.12
C PRO A 181 7.95 -18.30 -7.28
N LEU A 182 7.01 -17.59 -6.62
CA LEU A 182 5.57 -17.89 -6.66
C LEU A 182 4.85 -17.10 -7.76
N ILE A 183 5.22 -15.83 -7.94
CA ILE A 183 4.48 -14.92 -8.82
C ILE A 183 5.32 -14.35 -9.97
N GLY A 184 6.64 -14.54 -9.97
CA GLY A 184 7.53 -13.94 -10.97
C GLY A 184 7.12 -14.26 -12.41
N GLU A 185 6.71 -15.51 -12.71
CA GLU A 185 6.22 -15.89 -14.02
C GLU A 185 4.90 -15.20 -14.40
N LEU A 186 4.03 -14.94 -13.41
CA LEU A 186 2.73 -14.27 -13.63
C LEU A 186 2.91 -12.79 -13.99
N THR A 187 4.01 -12.18 -13.60
CA THR A 187 4.28 -10.74 -13.80
C THR A 187 4.88 -10.42 -15.15
N GLN A 188 5.52 -11.40 -15.81
CA GLN A 188 6.24 -11.20 -17.06
C GLN A 188 5.34 -10.70 -18.18
N GLY A 189 5.65 -9.49 -18.71
CA GLY A 189 4.87 -8.85 -19.76
C GLY A 189 3.48 -8.36 -19.32
N ARG A 190 3.13 -8.50 -18.05
CA ARG A 190 1.82 -8.13 -17.49
C ARG A 190 1.89 -6.99 -16.48
N LEU A 191 2.96 -6.89 -15.70
CA LEU A 191 3.17 -5.81 -14.72
C LEU A 191 4.09 -4.74 -15.28
N SER A 192 3.58 -3.52 -15.37
CA SER A 192 4.32 -2.31 -15.74
C SER A 192 4.45 -1.37 -14.53
N TYR A 193 5.61 -0.77 -14.36
CA TYR A 193 5.86 0.19 -13.29
C TYR A 193 6.22 1.57 -13.86
N TYR A 194 5.49 2.60 -13.45
CA TYR A 194 5.68 3.98 -13.87
C TYR A 194 6.00 4.87 -12.67
N ALA A 195 7.28 5.12 -12.44
CA ALA A 195 7.75 6.01 -11.39
C ALA A 195 7.92 7.44 -11.91
N SER A 196 7.52 8.44 -11.12
CA SER A 196 7.75 9.86 -11.44
C SER A 196 8.07 10.68 -10.19
N THR A 197 8.75 11.82 -10.38
CA THR A 197 9.08 12.76 -9.31
C THR A 197 8.47 14.13 -9.57
N THR A 198 8.19 14.88 -8.48
CA THR A 198 7.55 16.21 -8.59
C THR A 198 8.47 17.37 -8.22
N ARG A 199 9.59 17.12 -7.55
CA ARG A 199 10.53 18.16 -7.09
C ARG A 199 11.93 17.97 -7.64
N GLU A 200 12.41 16.74 -7.66
CA GLU A 200 13.72 16.40 -8.20
C GLU A 200 13.60 15.98 -9.67
N SER A 201 14.57 16.35 -10.51
CA SER A 201 14.60 15.94 -11.92
C SER A 201 14.95 14.46 -12.05
N SER A 202 14.10 13.70 -12.73
CA SER A 202 14.27 12.27 -12.98
C SER A 202 13.92 11.92 -14.42
N ALA A 203 13.94 10.65 -14.77
CA ALA A 203 13.55 10.18 -16.11
C ALA A 203 12.09 10.56 -16.46
N ARG A 204 11.21 10.68 -15.45
CA ARG A 204 9.82 11.14 -15.62
C ARG A 204 9.48 12.15 -14.53
N ASN A 205 9.17 13.37 -14.95
CA ASN A 205 8.81 14.46 -14.06
C ASN A 205 7.36 14.87 -14.24
N GLY A 206 6.71 15.19 -13.13
CA GLY A 206 5.37 15.71 -13.09
C GLY A 206 4.49 15.04 -12.03
N ARG A 207 3.42 15.73 -11.68
CA ARG A 207 2.35 15.12 -10.87
C ARG A 207 1.63 14.09 -11.71
N ILE A 208 1.19 13.00 -11.11
CA ILE A 208 0.44 11.97 -11.83
C ILE A 208 -0.82 12.53 -12.49
N THR A 209 -1.48 13.51 -11.86
CA THR A 209 -2.65 14.22 -12.42
C THR A 209 -2.33 14.95 -13.73
N ASP A 210 -1.18 15.63 -13.79
CA ASP A 210 -0.73 16.36 -14.97
C ASP A 210 -0.31 15.38 -16.09
N LEU A 211 0.34 14.29 -15.72
CA LEU A 211 0.78 13.23 -16.64
C LEU A 211 -0.42 12.51 -17.29
N ILE A 212 -1.49 12.30 -16.52
CA ILE A 212 -2.76 11.76 -17.03
C ILE A 212 -3.45 12.79 -17.93
N ALA A 213 -3.65 14.02 -17.44
CA ALA A 213 -4.39 15.07 -18.14
C ALA A 213 -3.76 15.46 -19.46
N SER A 214 -2.42 15.49 -19.54
CA SER A 214 -1.67 15.78 -20.78
C SER A 214 -1.60 14.59 -21.75
N GLY A 215 -2.02 13.40 -21.33
CA GLY A 215 -1.85 12.16 -22.10
C GLY A 215 -0.44 11.57 -22.08
N LYS A 216 0.51 12.22 -21.39
CA LYS A 216 1.90 11.78 -21.35
C LYS A 216 2.06 10.37 -20.71
N LEU A 217 1.32 10.08 -19.64
CA LEU A 217 1.33 8.75 -19.01
C LEU A 217 1.00 7.66 -20.03
N PHE A 218 -0.04 7.86 -20.82
CA PHE A 218 -0.51 6.90 -21.81
C PHE A 218 0.47 6.76 -22.98
N ALA A 219 1.01 7.89 -23.47
CA ALA A 219 2.01 7.88 -24.53
C ALA A 219 3.30 7.16 -24.10
N ASP A 220 3.78 7.42 -22.89
CA ASP A 220 4.99 6.77 -22.35
C ASP A 220 4.82 5.24 -22.17
N LEU A 221 3.60 4.78 -21.94
CA LEU A 221 3.25 3.36 -21.79
C LEU A 221 2.81 2.69 -23.09
N GLY A 222 2.62 3.47 -24.17
CA GLY A 222 2.15 2.96 -25.47
C GLY A 222 0.70 2.48 -25.45
N VAL A 223 -0.14 3.05 -24.57
CA VAL A 223 -1.56 2.72 -24.44
C VAL A 223 -2.44 3.92 -24.79
N ALA A 224 -3.70 3.67 -25.14
CA ALA A 224 -4.70 4.73 -25.28
C ALA A 224 -5.07 5.34 -23.90
N SER A 225 -5.84 6.42 -23.89
CA SER A 225 -6.44 6.97 -22.67
C SER A 225 -7.35 5.92 -21.98
N PHE A 226 -7.79 6.23 -20.76
CA PHE A 226 -8.72 5.35 -20.04
C PHE A 226 -9.94 4.95 -20.90
N ASP A 227 -10.24 3.64 -20.88
CA ASP A 227 -11.37 3.03 -21.58
C ASP A 227 -12.22 2.22 -20.59
N PRO A 228 -13.46 2.63 -20.30
CA PRO A 228 -14.35 1.89 -19.36
C PRO A 228 -14.59 0.42 -19.76
N ALA A 229 -14.45 0.07 -21.04
CA ALA A 229 -14.59 -1.30 -21.51
C ALA A 229 -13.39 -2.19 -21.12
N VAL A 230 -12.22 -1.58 -20.89
CA VAL A 230 -10.94 -2.27 -20.66
C VAL A 230 -10.41 -2.05 -19.26
N ASP A 231 -10.47 -0.81 -18.77
CA ASP A 231 -9.74 -0.35 -17.60
C ASP A 231 -10.52 -0.47 -16.31
N ARG A 232 -9.78 -0.81 -15.26
CA ARG A 232 -10.21 -0.66 -13.85
C ARG A 232 -9.14 0.13 -13.12
N VAL A 233 -9.56 0.94 -12.12
CA VAL A 233 -8.63 1.87 -11.47
C VAL A 233 -8.74 1.76 -9.95
N MET A 234 -7.60 1.70 -9.29
CA MET A 234 -7.44 1.86 -7.85
C MET A 234 -6.60 3.09 -7.58
N ILE A 235 -7.05 3.95 -6.65
CA ILE A 235 -6.40 5.23 -6.37
C ILE A 235 -6.06 5.31 -4.88
N CYS A 236 -4.79 5.52 -4.54
CA CYS A 236 -4.35 5.68 -3.16
C CYS A 236 -3.31 6.79 -3.00
N GLY A 237 -3.55 7.74 -2.12
CA GLY A 237 -2.63 8.85 -1.87
C GLY A 237 -3.23 10.00 -1.07
N SER A 238 -2.78 11.23 -1.35
CA SER A 238 -3.32 12.43 -0.71
C SER A 238 -4.72 12.75 -1.22
N LEU A 239 -5.51 13.45 -0.38
CA LEU A 239 -6.87 13.87 -0.73
C LEU A 239 -6.98 14.63 -2.04
N ASP A 240 -6.07 15.58 -2.25
CA ASP A 240 -6.07 16.39 -3.47
C ASP A 240 -5.80 15.52 -4.70
N MET A 241 -4.80 14.62 -4.61
CA MET A 241 -4.50 13.69 -5.71
C MET A 241 -5.69 12.75 -5.99
N ILE A 242 -6.31 12.19 -4.97
CA ILE A 242 -7.49 11.32 -5.12
C ILE A 242 -8.61 12.07 -5.82
N ARG A 243 -8.95 13.28 -5.38
CA ARG A 243 -10.00 14.12 -5.99
C ARG A 243 -9.70 14.37 -7.46
N ASP A 244 -8.48 14.85 -7.76
CA ASP A 244 -8.12 15.24 -9.10
C ASP A 244 -8.04 14.04 -10.07
N VAL A 245 -7.51 12.87 -9.62
CA VAL A 245 -7.51 11.64 -10.43
C VAL A 245 -8.92 11.08 -10.60
N LYS A 246 -9.76 11.12 -9.54
CA LYS A 246 -11.16 10.74 -9.60
C LYS A 246 -11.88 11.52 -10.69
N ASP A 247 -11.74 12.85 -10.72
CA ASP A 247 -12.34 13.70 -11.77
C ASP A 247 -11.89 13.29 -13.19
N LEU A 248 -10.63 12.87 -13.34
CA LEU A 248 -10.09 12.44 -14.64
C LEU A 248 -10.67 11.10 -15.09
N VAL A 249 -10.79 10.11 -14.19
CA VAL A 249 -11.36 8.80 -14.54
C VAL A 249 -12.87 8.88 -14.74
N GLU A 250 -13.60 9.71 -13.97
CA GLU A 250 -15.02 9.96 -14.17
C GLU A 250 -15.30 10.66 -15.52
N LYS A 251 -14.47 11.63 -15.92
CA LYS A 251 -14.54 12.24 -17.25
C LYS A 251 -14.29 11.25 -18.39
N ALA A 252 -13.52 10.20 -18.15
CA ALA A 252 -13.33 9.10 -19.09
C ALA A 252 -14.50 8.10 -19.09
N GLY A 253 -15.52 8.29 -18.22
CA GLY A 253 -16.72 7.46 -18.17
C GLY A 253 -16.67 6.29 -17.19
N LEU A 254 -15.62 6.19 -16.33
CA LEU A 254 -15.56 5.19 -15.28
C LEU A 254 -16.44 5.59 -14.09
N VAL A 255 -16.99 4.60 -13.40
CA VAL A 255 -17.92 4.77 -12.27
C VAL A 255 -17.27 4.28 -10.98
N GLU A 256 -17.40 5.05 -9.89
CA GLU A 256 -16.89 4.67 -8.57
C GLU A 256 -17.67 3.50 -7.98
N GLY A 257 -16.94 2.52 -7.44
CA GLY A 257 -17.48 1.34 -6.78
C GLY A 257 -17.23 1.31 -5.28
N SER A 258 -17.67 0.22 -4.69
CA SER A 258 -17.46 -0.12 -3.29
C SER A 258 -17.49 -1.64 -3.11
N ASN A 259 -17.14 -2.13 -1.91
CA ASN A 259 -17.28 -3.55 -1.58
C ASN A 259 -18.74 -4.08 -1.75
N ALA A 260 -19.73 -3.23 -1.51
CA ALA A 260 -21.15 -3.61 -1.63
C ALA A 260 -21.69 -3.48 -3.07
N ALA A 261 -21.05 -2.65 -3.89
CA ALA A 261 -21.46 -2.38 -5.27
C ALA A 261 -20.19 -2.21 -6.14
N PRO A 262 -19.57 -3.32 -6.58
CA PRO A 262 -18.36 -3.26 -7.43
C PRO A 262 -18.61 -2.46 -8.71
N ALA A 263 -17.64 -1.61 -9.10
CA ALA A 263 -17.71 -0.81 -10.31
C ALA A 263 -16.33 -0.67 -10.98
N ASP A 264 -16.07 0.45 -11.68
CA ASP A 264 -14.91 0.57 -12.52
C ASP A 264 -13.67 1.08 -11.78
N PHE A 265 -13.87 1.86 -10.69
CA PHE A 265 -12.76 2.29 -9.86
C PHE A 265 -13.12 2.40 -8.38
N VAL A 266 -12.09 2.34 -7.53
CA VAL A 266 -12.18 2.52 -6.07
C VAL A 266 -11.06 3.41 -5.56
N VAL A 267 -11.30 4.08 -4.43
CA VAL A 267 -10.37 5.04 -3.84
C VAL A 267 -10.15 4.76 -2.35
N GLU A 268 -8.95 5.06 -1.84
CA GLU A 268 -8.64 5.04 -0.42
C GLU A 268 -7.58 6.10 -0.07
N ARG A 269 -7.73 6.74 1.09
CA ARG A 269 -6.75 7.73 1.56
C ARG A 269 -5.55 7.05 2.18
N ALA A 270 -4.34 7.41 1.75
CA ALA A 270 -3.10 6.96 2.38
C ALA A 270 -2.91 7.57 3.79
N PHE A 271 -3.57 8.69 4.07
CA PHE A 271 -3.53 9.41 5.34
C PHE A 271 -4.91 9.84 5.79
N VAL A 272 -5.25 9.50 7.04
CA VAL A 272 -6.28 10.18 7.81
C VAL A 272 -5.53 10.89 8.93
N GLY A 273 -5.31 12.21 8.78
CA GLY A 273 -4.67 13.06 9.78
C GLY A 273 -5.52 13.19 11.04
#